data_176b759a1c37395990800baa2b99572d
#
_entry.id   176b759a1c37395990800baa2b99572d
#
_cell.length_a   1.000
_cell.length_b   1.000
_cell.length_c   1.000
_cell.angle_alpha   90.00
_cell.angle_beta   90.00
_cell.angle_gamma   90.00
#
_symmetry.space_group_name_H-M   'P 1'
#
loop_
_entity.id
_entity.type
_entity.pdbx_description
1 polymer ?
#
loop_
_entity_poly.entity_id
_entity_poly.type
_entity_poly.pdbx_seq_one_letter_code
_entity_poly.pdbx_strand_id
1 'polypeptide(L)'
;MSYKSVREMENFLLEGQQQALDLTSEGIASLLSNREALFDPNVGVAEVLGQSFEVLPTKLTNSLSIDANVADWESAFQDIREYTGTGFFECTSDYTPHSLSVRHALGTHESFVYALFQVTDDSVVFRDPELVSLANSDQLRVTIQAFGIELRRYLLVAREEGRMSVYSMKIGWREPVTGEALKEITAVFEPTDGGYFIKVRIPKDIMGQRARIKFEIVDVDDLVARKITGRIST
;
A
#
# COMPACT_ATOMS: atom_id res chain seq x y z
N MET A 1 -47.10 31.01 -1.39
CA MET A 1 -46.55 30.20 -0.27
C MET A 1 -46.69 30.98 1.00
N SER A 2 -47.31 30.39 2.05
CA SER A 2 -47.51 31.05 3.30
C SER A 2 -46.20 31.14 4.08
N TYR A 3 -45.92 32.25 4.73
CA TYR A 3 -44.76 32.47 5.60
C TYR A 3 -44.62 31.37 6.67
N LYS A 4 -45.72 30.79 7.07
CA LYS A 4 -45.79 29.64 8.00
C LYS A 4 -45.13 28.39 7.44
N SER A 5 -45.33 28.06 6.15
CA SER A 5 -44.74 26.87 5.50
C SER A 5 -43.23 26.99 5.32
N VAL A 6 -42.70 28.19 5.12
CA VAL A 6 -41.25 28.43 5.03
C VAL A 6 -40.60 28.18 6.38
N ARG A 7 -41.18 28.66 7.45
CA ARG A 7 -40.67 28.52 8.80
C ARG A 7 -40.74 27.08 9.32
N GLU A 8 -41.75 26.32 8.92
CA GLU A 8 -41.87 24.90 9.22
C GLU A 8 -40.80 24.10 8.49
N MET A 9 -40.48 24.48 7.24
CA MET A 9 -39.42 23.84 6.46
C MET A 9 -38.02 24.16 6.98
N GLU A 10 -37.79 25.41 7.42
CA GLU A 10 -36.53 25.78 8.08
C GLU A 10 -36.31 24.99 9.38
N ASN A 11 -37.32 24.87 10.22
CA ASN A 11 -37.23 24.07 11.45
C ASN A 11 -36.97 22.61 11.17
N PHE A 12 -37.62 22.02 10.16
CA PHE A 12 -37.42 20.63 9.77
C PHE A 12 -35.97 20.39 9.26
N LEU A 13 -35.42 21.34 8.49
CA LEU A 13 -34.03 21.27 8.02
C LEU A 13 -33.03 21.41 9.18
N LEU A 14 -33.27 22.31 10.12
CA LEU A 14 -32.42 22.50 11.30
C LEU A 14 -32.43 21.26 12.21
N GLU A 15 -33.59 20.68 12.46
CA GLU A 15 -33.75 19.45 13.25
C GLU A 15 -33.04 18.27 12.55
N GLY A 16 -33.19 18.15 11.23
CA GLY A 16 -32.50 17.13 10.46
C GLY A 16 -30.97 17.26 10.48
N GLN A 17 -30.47 18.50 10.39
CA GLN A 17 -29.02 18.76 10.52
C GLN A 17 -28.52 18.46 11.94
N GLN A 18 -29.25 18.80 12.96
CA GLN A 18 -28.90 18.56 14.34
C GLN A 18 -28.85 17.06 14.65
N GLN A 19 -29.85 16.30 14.18
CA GLN A 19 -29.87 14.84 14.29
C GLN A 19 -28.69 14.19 13.57
N ALA A 20 -28.34 14.66 12.37
CA ALA A 20 -27.18 14.15 11.64
C ALA A 20 -25.84 14.42 12.35
N LEU A 21 -25.72 15.60 12.97
CA LEU A 21 -24.54 15.96 13.78
C LEU A 21 -24.44 15.12 15.04
N ASP A 22 -25.56 14.89 15.73
CA ASP A 22 -25.60 14.06 16.94
C ASP A 22 -25.21 12.61 16.64
N LEU A 23 -25.76 12.00 15.58
CA LEU A 23 -25.40 10.65 15.14
C LEU A 23 -23.92 10.54 14.72
N THR A 24 -23.40 11.56 14.06
CA THR A 24 -21.97 11.61 13.68
C THR A 24 -21.09 11.73 14.92
N SER A 25 -21.47 12.57 15.88
CA SER A 25 -20.75 12.75 17.15
C SER A 25 -20.76 11.48 18.00
N GLU A 26 -21.90 10.80 18.09
CA GLU A 26 -22.02 9.51 18.79
C GLU A 26 -21.18 8.43 18.10
N GLY A 27 -21.15 8.38 16.76
CA GLY A 27 -20.30 7.47 16.00
C GLY A 27 -18.82 7.72 16.27
N ILE A 28 -18.38 8.97 16.27
CA ILE A 28 -17.00 9.36 16.59
C ILE A 28 -16.69 9.05 18.05
N ALA A 29 -17.56 9.38 19.00
CA ALA A 29 -17.39 9.09 20.41
C ALA A 29 -17.28 7.58 20.68
N SER A 30 -18.10 6.76 20.00
CA SER A 30 -18.03 5.30 20.10
C SER A 30 -16.72 4.74 19.53
N LEU A 31 -16.23 5.29 18.42
CA LEU A 31 -14.92 4.90 17.85
C LEU A 31 -13.77 5.31 18.76
N LEU A 32 -13.87 6.43 19.45
CA LEU A 32 -12.84 6.93 20.36
C LEU A 32 -12.89 6.27 21.74
N SER A 33 -14.09 5.94 22.26
CA SER A 33 -14.25 5.30 23.58
C SER A 33 -13.66 3.90 23.65
N ASN A 34 -13.59 3.18 22.52
CA ASN A 34 -12.91 1.91 22.44
C ASN A 34 -11.38 2.03 22.30
N ARG A 35 -10.84 3.25 22.32
CA ARG A 35 -9.40 3.55 22.16
C ARG A 35 -8.93 4.51 23.23
N GLU A 36 -9.12 4.14 24.51
CA GLU A 36 -8.66 4.95 25.66
C GLU A 36 -7.17 5.30 25.57
N ALA A 37 -6.37 4.41 24.98
CA ALA A 37 -4.94 4.63 24.76
C ALA A 37 -4.62 5.86 23.86
N LEU A 38 -5.57 6.36 23.04
CA LEU A 38 -5.38 7.59 22.24
C LEU A 38 -5.22 8.84 23.13
N PHE A 39 -5.70 8.78 24.37
CA PHE A 39 -5.70 9.92 25.30
C PHE A 39 -4.63 9.79 26.38
N ASP A 40 -3.83 8.69 26.36
CA ASP A 40 -2.70 8.53 27.28
C ASP A 40 -1.48 9.31 26.74
N PRO A 41 -1.02 10.36 27.45
CA PRO A 41 0.11 11.17 27.00
C PRO A 41 1.44 10.39 26.97
N ASN A 42 1.50 9.19 27.56
CA ASN A 42 2.68 8.34 27.58
C ASN A 42 2.69 7.29 26.45
N VAL A 43 1.57 7.12 25.74
CA VAL A 43 1.47 6.21 24.59
C VAL A 43 1.63 7.02 23.32
N GLY A 44 2.64 6.69 22.53
CA GLY A 44 2.86 7.37 21.24
C GLY A 44 1.64 7.15 20.33
N VAL A 45 1.21 8.22 19.63
CA VAL A 45 0.06 8.20 18.70
C VAL A 45 0.17 7.05 17.67
N ALA A 46 1.38 6.63 17.32
CA ALA A 46 1.65 5.49 16.44
C ALA A 46 1.22 4.13 17.03
N GLU A 47 1.35 3.94 18.35
CA GLU A 47 0.94 2.71 19.05
C GLU A 47 -0.58 2.57 19.14
N VAL A 48 -1.27 3.70 19.17
CA VAL A 48 -2.71 3.77 19.39
C VAL A 48 -3.52 3.64 18.09
N LEU A 49 -2.98 4.12 16.97
CA LEU A 49 -3.62 4.00 15.66
C LEU A 49 -3.56 2.57 15.07
N GLY A 50 -3.21 1.59 15.91
CA GLY A 50 -3.08 0.18 15.58
C GLY A 50 -1.88 -0.03 14.68
N GLN A 51 -0.86 -0.66 15.24
CA GLN A 51 0.32 -1.23 14.58
C GLN A 51 0.65 -0.69 13.17
N SER A 52 0.77 0.62 13.03
CA SER A 52 1.49 1.15 11.89
C SER A 52 2.96 0.82 12.15
N PHE A 53 3.41 -0.31 11.65
CA PHE A 53 4.82 -0.68 11.70
C PHE A 53 5.57 0.27 10.76
N GLU A 54 5.96 1.43 11.27
CA GLU A 54 6.88 2.30 10.54
C GLU A 54 8.21 1.54 10.43
N VAL A 55 8.54 1.10 9.24
CA VAL A 55 9.87 0.58 8.93
C VAL A 55 10.78 1.76 8.70
N LEU A 56 11.73 1.97 9.61
CA LEU A 56 12.77 2.96 9.38
C LEU A 56 13.79 2.40 8.37
N PRO A 57 14.11 3.16 7.32
CA PRO A 57 15.03 2.67 6.31
C PRO A 57 16.45 2.55 6.87
N THR A 58 17.07 1.41 6.69
CA THR A 58 18.48 1.17 7.01
C THR A 58 19.39 2.04 6.14
N LYS A 59 20.40 2.66 6.72
CA LYS A 59 21.40 3.37 5.93
C LYS A 59 22.38 2.36 5.31
N LEU A 60 22.29 2.19 3.99
CA LEU A 60 23.15 1.29 3.24
C LEU A 60 24.55 1.90 3.06
N THR A 61 25.57 1.08 3.14
CA THR A 61 26.98 1.47 2.90
C THR A 61 27.29 1.72 1.44
N ASN A 62 26.66 0.95 0.55
CA ASN A 62 26.86 1.01 -0.90
C ASN A 62 25.53 1.11 -1.65
N SER A 63 25.62 1.59 -2.89
CA SER A 63 24.49 1.50 -3.83
C SER A 63 24.25 0.04 -4.22
N LEU A 64 22.98 -0.39 -4.21
CA LEU A 64 22.61 -1.72 -4.68
C LEU A 64 22.31 -1.68 -6.19
N SER A 65 22.86 -2.62 -6.94
CA SER A 65 22.44 -2.84 -8.32
C SER A 65 21.06 -3.48 -8.35
N ILE A 66 20.17 -2.98 -9.18
CA ILE A 66 18.82 -3.53 -9.29
C ILE A 66 18.84 -4.96 -9.88
N ASP A 67 19.85 -5.25 -10.70
CA ASP A 67 20.05 -6.56 -11.32
C ASP A 67 20.99 -7.48 -10.51
N ALA A 68 21.40 -7.04 -9.30
CA ALA A 68 22.25 -7.85 -8.42
C ALA A 68 21.48 -9.08 -7.90
N ASN A 69 22.24 -10.11 -7.55
CA ASN A 69 21.70 -11.30 -6.91
C ASN A 69 20.94 -10.90 -5.62
N VAL A 70 19.86 -11.62 -5.31
CA VAL A 70 19.10 -11.45 -4.07
C VAL A 70 19.98 -11.52 -2.83
N ALA A 71 20.98 -12.42 -2.79
CA ALA A 71 21.90 -12.56 -1.67
C ALA A 71 22.69 -11.26 -1.36
N ASP A 72 23.02 -10.47 -2.39
CA ASP A 72 23.69 -9.17 -2.20
C ASP A 72 22.74 -8.16 -1.56
N TRP A 73 21.46 -8.23 -1.89
CA TRP A 73 20.43 -7.41 -1.28
C TRP A 73 20.15 -7.84 0.16
N GLU A 74 19.94 -9.12 0.41
CA GLU A 74 19.67 -9.64 1.76
C GLU A 74 20.83 -9.34 2.72
N SER A 75 22.07 -9.45 2.24
CA SER A 75 23.26 -9.14 3.04
C SER A 75 23.39 -7.66 3.40
N ALA A 76 22.80 -6.76 2.61
CA ALA A 76 22.84 -5.32 2.84
C ALA A 76 21.83 -4.85 3.88
N PHE A 77 20.77 -5.61 4.14
CA PHE A 77 19.73 -5.26 5.09
C PHE A 77 19.92 -5.99 6.42
N GLN A 78 19.94 -5.23 7.51
CA GLN A 78 20.05 -5.77 8.87
C GLN A 78 18.70 -6.16 9.45
N ASP A 79 17.63 -5.51 8.99
CA ASP A 79 16.27 -5.65 9.50
C ASP A 79 15.33 -6.03 8.35
N ILE A 80 14.94 -7.31 8.31
CA ILE A 80 13.91 -7.80 7.41
C ILE A 80 12.68 -8.10 8.26
N ARG A 81 11.58 -7.41 7.98
CA ARG A 81 10.32 -7.61 8.70
C ARG A 81 9.42 -8.56 7.96
N GLU A 82 8.75 -9.41 8.72
CA GLU A 82 7.78 -10.37 8.23
C GLU A 82 6.37 -9.88 8.54
N TYR A 83 5.50 -9.95 7.54
CA TYR A 83 4.09 -9.61 7.62
C TYR A 83 3.29 -10.88 7.41
N THR A 84 2.85 -11.47 8.51
CA THR A 84 2.00 -12.64 8.56
C THR A 84 0.82 -12.35 9.47
N GLY A 85 -0.38 -12.74 9.05
CA GLY A 85 -1.55 -12.67 9.91
C GLY A 85 -2.60 -11.62 9.52
N THR A 86 -3.77 -11.75 10.11
CA THR A 86 -5.02 -11.09 9.74
C THR A 86 -5.09 -9.57 9.94
N GLY A 87 -4.10 -8.95 10.57
CA GLY A 87 -4.10 -7.51 10.85
C GLY A 87 -3.70 -6.63 9.67
N PHE A 88 -3.10 -7.21 8.63
CA PHE A 88 -2.54 -6.48 7.48
C PHE A 88 -3.27 -6.76 6.17
N PHE A 89 -4.33 -7.57 6.20
CA PHE A 89 -4.93 -8.20 5.03
C PHE A 89 -6.34 -7.73 4.74
N GLU A 90 -6.60 -7.49 3.48
CA GLU A 90 -7.90 -7.73 2.86
C GLU A 90 -7.76 -9.01 2.04
N CYS A 91 -8.37 -10.10 2.43
CA CYS A 91 -8.33 -11.36 1.70
C CYS A 91 -9.71 -11.98 1.53
N THR A 92 -9.83 -12.85 0.55
CA THR A 92 -10.98 -13.74 0.37
C THR A 92 -11.01 -14.81 1.46
N SER A 93 -12.12 -15.55 1.59
CA SER A 93 -12.34 -16.57 2.63
C SER A 93 -11.32 -17.71 2.63
N ASP A 94 -10.57 -17.89 1.56
CA ASP A 94 -9.69 -19.03 1.34
C ASP A 94 -8.21 -18.75 1.63
N TYR A 95 -7.93 -17.55 2.17
CA TYR A 95 -6.58 -17.15 2.56
C TYR A 95 -5.96 -18.08 3.61
N THR A 96 -4.71 -18.44 3.38
CA THR A 96 -3.82 -19.08 4.36
C THR A 96 -2.48 -18.35 4.37
N PRO A 97 -1.70 -18.38 5.49
CA PRO A 97 -0.34 -17.80 5.50
C PRO A 97 0.63 -18.45 4.51
N HIS A 98 0.28 -19.61 3.96
CA HIS A 98 1.06 -20.28 2.93
C HIS A 98 0.72 -19.83 1.52
N SER A 99 -0.49 -19.27 1.30
CA SER A 99 -0.87 -18.72 0.01
C SER A 99 -0.27 -17.32 -0.22
N LEU A 100 -0.18 -16.51 0.84
CA LEU A 100 0.44 -15.18 0.73
C LEU A 100 1.10 -14.77 2.05
N SER A 101 2.38 -14.47 2.01
CA SER A 101 3.10 -13.78 3.09
C SER A 101 4.21 -12.90 2.51
N VAL A 102 4.60 -11.88 3.24
CA VAL A 102 5.60 -10.91 2.76
C VAL A 102 6.66 -10.65 3.81
N ARG A 103 7.91 -10.72 3.40
CA ARG A 103 9.05 -10.18 4.13
C ARG A 103 9.55 -8.93 3.40
N HIS A 104 9.79 -7.86 4.13
CA HIS A 104 10.14 -6.57 3.55
C HIS A 104 11.34 -5.94 4.27
N ALA A 105 12.23 -5.37 3.49
CA ALA A 105 13.34 -4.56 3.97
C ALA A 105 13.39 -3.22 3.23
N LEU A 106 13.77 -2.16 3.93
CA LEU A 106 13.85 -0.82 3.39
C LEU A 106 15.21 -0.21 3.71
N GLY A 107 15.87 0.37 2.71
CA GLY A 107 17.16 0.99 2.87
C GLY A 107 17.30 2.30 2.09
N THR A 108 18.29 3.12 2.49
CA THR A 108 18.63 4.35 1.77
C THR A 108 20.12 4.44 1.50
N HIS A 109 20.46 4.86 0.31
CA HIS A 109 21.82 5.26 -0.05
C HIS A 109 21.77 6.47 -0.98
N GLU A 110 22.50 7.53 -0.63
CA GLU A 110 22.54 8.79 -1.38
C GLU A 110 21.14 9.30 -1.79
N SER A 111 20.89 9.37 -3.11
CA SER A 111 19.66 9.91 -3.70
C SER A 111 18.57 8.87 -3.91
N PHE A 112 18.71 7.64 -3.37
CA PHE A 112 17.78 6.55 -3.60
C PHE A 112 17.26 5.93 -2.32
N VAL A 113 16.03 5.41 -2.41
CA VAL A 113 15.44 4.44 -1.49
C VAL A 113 15.41 3.09 -2.19
N TYR A 114 15.78 2.05 -1.46
CA TYR A 114 15.78 0.66 -1.90
C TYR A 114 14.78 -0.12 -1.08
N ALA A 115 13.96 -0.92 -1.72
CA ALA A 115 13.02 -1.82 -1.06
C ALA A 115 13.16 -3.23 -1.61
N LEU A 116 13.25 -4.21 -0.71
CA LEU A 116 13.25 -5.63 -1.02
C LEU A 116 11.98 -6.24 -0.47
N PHE A 117 11.26 -6.97 -1.31
CA PHE A 117 10.12 -7.80 -0.93
C PHE A 117 10.43 -9.24 -1.28
N GLN A 118 10.31 -10.12 -0.30
CA GLN A 118 10.23 -11.56 -0.50
C GLN A 118 8.78 -11.95 -0.26
N VAL A 119 8.12 -12.41 -1.30
CA VAL A 119 6.71 -12.79 -1.27
C VAL A 119 6.62 -14.30 -1.37
N THR A 120 5.98 -14.93 -0.39
CA THR A 120 5.51 -16.31 -0.52
C THR A 120 4.16 -16.26 -1.20
N ASP A 121 3.99 -17.04 -2.25
CA ASP A 121 2.83 -17.04 -3.09
C ASP A 121 2.70 -18.42 -3.74
N ASP A 122 1.53 -19.02 -3.70
CA ASP A 122 1.29 -20.36 -4.25
C ASP A 122 0.88 -20.34 -5.73
N SER A 123 0.58 -19.15 -6.30
CA SER A 123 0.16 -19.02 -7.69
C SER A 123 0.55 -17.70 -8.33
N VAL A 124 1.79 -17.58 -8.79
CA VAL A 124 2.29 -16.35 -9.43
C VAL A 124 1.59 -16.06 -10.76
N VAL A 125 0.90 -14.92 -10.83
CA VAL A 125 0.15 -14.49 -12.02
C VAL A 125 0.74 -13.24 -12.64
N PHE A 126 1.41 -13.40 -13.78
CA PHE A 126 1.94 -12.29 -14.57
C PHE A 126 0.85 -11.49 -15.27
N ARG A 127 1.14 -10.21 -15.53
CA ARG A 127 0.25 -9.33 -16.28
C ARG A 127 0.10 -9.80 -17.73
N ASP A 128 -1.13 -9.98 -18.14
CA ASP A 128 -1.48 -10.22 -19.53
C ASP A 128 -1.60 -8.89 -20.28
N PRO A 129 -0.74 -8.61 -21.28
CA PRO A 129 -0.77 -7.36 -22.02
C PRO A 129 -2.01 -7.17 -22.89
N GLU A 130 -2.72 -8.25 -23.22
CA GLU A 130 -3.95 -8.19 -24.02
C GLU A 130 -5.15 -7.68 -23.23
N LEU A 131 -5.08 -7.75 -21.89
CA LEU A 131 -6.13 -7.25 -21.03
C LEU A 131 -5.96 -5.75 -20.74
N VAL A 132 -7.08 -5.04 -20.80
CA VAL A 132 -7.10 -3.58 -20.61
C VAL A 132 -6.72 -3.18 -19.19
N SER A 133 -7.16 -3.94 -18.18
CA SER A 133 -6.82 -3.66 -16.78
C SER A 133 -5.34 -3.83 -16.52
N LEU A 134 -4.76 -2.89 -15.78
CA LEU A 134 -3.37 -2.97 -15.30
C LEU A 134 -3.24 -3.81 -14.02
N ALA A 135 -4.36 -4.08 -13.32
CA ALA A 135 -4.38 -4.67 -11.98
C ALA A 135 -4.85 -6.14 -11.96
N ASN A 136 -4.69 -6.85 -13.06
CA ASN A 136 -5.14 -8.24 -13.21
C ASN A 136 -3.99 -9.26 -13.08
N SER A 137 -3.06 -9.00 -12.22
CA SER A 137 -1.88 -9.82 -11.95
C SER A 137 -1.34 -9.50 -10.56
N ASP A 138 -0.36 -10.25 -10.11
CA ASP A 138 0.43 -9.88 -8.95
C ASP A 138 1.11 -8.56 -9.18
N GLN A 139 1.07 -7.70 -8.17
CA GLN A 139 1.52 -6.35 -8.33
C GLN A 139 2.00 -5.73 -7.02
N LEU A 140 2.94 -4.82 -7.15
CA LEU A 140 3.33 -3.93 -6.06
C LEU A 140 2.70 -2.55 -6.30
N ARG A 141 1.99 -2.05 -5.31
CA ARG A 141 1.47 -0.69 -5.27
C ARG A 141 2.30 0.15 -4.31
N VAL A 142 2.66 1.33 -4.76
CA VAL A 142 3.44 2.27 -3.96
C VAL A 142 2.64 3.56 -3.82
N THR A 143 2.41 3.99 -2.58
CA THR A 143 1.78 5.28 -2.28
C THR A 143 2.78 6.14 -1.55
N ILE A 144 3.04 7.33 -2.06
CA ILE A 144 3.95 8.30 -1.46
C ILE A 144 3.15 9.52 -1.04
N GLN A 145 3.25 9.86 0.25
CA GLN A 145 2.66 11.05 0.83
C GLN A 145 3.75 11.92 1.43
N ALA A 146 3.85 13.15 0.98
CA ALA A 146 4.79 14.13 1.52
C ALA A 146 4.05 15.41 1.93
N PHE A 147 4.65 16.17 2.84
CA PHE A 147 4.06 17.42 3.30
C PHE A 147 4.01 18.46 2.17
N GLY A 148 2.81 19.02 1.93
CA GLY A 148 2.59 20.06 0.91
C GLY A 148 2.61 19.54 -0.54
N ILE A 149 2.63 18.22 -0.76
CA ILE A 149 2.63 17.61 -2.09
C ILE A 149 1.40 16.71 -2.21
N GLU A 150 0.80 16.69 -3.42
CA GLU A 150 -0.30 15.78 -3.73
C GLU A 150 0.13 14.32 -3.57
N LEU A 151 -0.79 13.48 -3.12
CA LEU A 151 -0.59 12.04 -2.97
C LEU A 151 -0.20 11.41 -4.30
N ARG A 152 0.94 10.73 -4.34
CA ARG A 152 1.44 10.03 -5.53
C ARG A 152 1.23 8.54 -5.38
N ARG A 153 0.78 7.92 -6.46
CA ARG A 153 0.52 6.48 -6.52
C ARG A 153 1.19 5.86 -7.72
N TYR A 154 1.81 4.71 -7.50
CA TYR A 154 2.53 3.97 -8.53
C TYR A 154 2.09 2.52 -8.50
N LEU A 155 1.90 1.95 -9.69
CA LEU A 155 1.59 0.55 -9.91
C LEU A 155 2.76 -0.10 -10.63
N LEU A 156 3.29 -1.17 -10.04
CA LEU A 156 4.39 -1.95 -10.59
C LEU A 156 3.88 -3.35 -10.90
N VAL A 157 4.02 -3.77 -12.17
CA VAL A 157 3.54 -5.06 -12.65
C VAL A 157 4.61 -5.75 -13.49
N ALA A 158 4.72 -7.06 -13.35
CA ALA A 158 5.59 -7.91 -14.16
C ALA A 158 4.79 -8.58 -15.28
N ARG A 159 5.35 -8.65 -16.49
CA ARG A 159 4.84 -9.47 -17.60
C ARG A 159 5.51 -10.82 -17.68
N GLU A 160 6.70 -10.89 -17.17
CA GLU A 160 7.60 -12.02 -17.10
C GLU A 160 8.67 -11.75 -16.05
N GLU A 161 9.54 -12.68 -15.78
CA GLU A 161 10.74 -12.48 -14.98
C GLU A 161 11.57 -11.30 -15.50
N GLY A 162 12.14 -10.51 -14.61
CA GLY A 162 13.00 -9.39 -14.91
C GLY A 162 12.36 -8.04 -14.66
N ARG A 163 12.54 -7.08 -15.56
CA ARG A 163 12.14 -5.69 -15.32
C ARG A 163 10.65 -5.50 -15.30
N MET A 164 10.14 -4.90 -14.22
CA MET A 164 8.74 -4.52 -14.07
C MET A 164 8.39 -3.26 -14.83
N SER A 165 7.15 -3.20 -15.31
CA SER A 165 6.55 -1.96 -15.82
C SER A 165 6.01 -1.13 -14.67
N VAL A 166 6.34 0.16 -14.64
CA VAL A 166 5.92 1.09 -13.59
C VAL A 166 5.01 2.15 -14.21
N TYR A 167 3.88 2.40 -13.55
CA TYR A 167 2.90 3.39 -13.99
C TYR A 167 2.60 4.38 -12.87
N SER A 168 2.59 5.67 -13.19
CA SER A 168 2.05 6.72 -12.32
C SER A 168 0.53 6.73 -12.43
N MET A 169 -0.17 6.62 -11.31
CA MET A 169 -1.62 6.50 -11.26
C MET A 169 -2.24 7.80 -10.75
N LYS A 170 -3.10 8.41 -11.56
CA LYS A 170 -3.82 9.67 -11.21
C LYS A 170 -5.11 9.44 -10.44
N ILE A 171 -5.65 8.22 -10.50
CA ILE A 171 -6.94 7.83 -9.90
C ILE A 171 -6.75 6.74 -8.85
N GLY A 172 -7.83 6.44 -8.12
CA GLY A 172 -7.82 5.38 -7.12
C GLY A 172 -7.54 3.98 -7.69
N TRP A 173 -7.25 3.04 -6.79
CA TRP A 173 -6.88 1.66 -7.14
C TRP A 173 -8.02 0.76 -7.62
N ARG A 174 -9.28 1.22 -7.62
CA ARG A 174 -10.43 0.32 -7.85
C ARG A 174 -10.36 -0.40 -9.18
N GLU A 175 -10.05 0.31 -10.24
CA GLU A 175 -9.93 -0.25 -11.59
C GLU A 175 -8.83 0.50 -12.36
N PRO A 176 -7.54 0.22 -12.08
CA PRO A 176 -6.45 0.87 -12.77
C PRO A 176 -6.38 0.37 -14.22
N VAL A 177 -7.05 1.04 -15.12
CA VAL A 177 -7.07 0.72 -16.55
C VAL A 177 -5.95 1.47 -17.28
N THR A 178 -5.69 2.71 -16.87
CA THR A 178 -4.68 3.56 -17.49
C THR A 178 -3.73 4.15 -16.45
N GLY A 179 -2.47 4.29 -16.83
CA GLY A 179 -1.45 4.96 -16.05
C GLY A 179 -0.40 5.58 -16.96
N GLU A 180 0.28 6.59 -16.47
CA GLU A 180 1.41 7.19 -17.17
C GLU A 180 2.66 6.35 -16.89
N ALA A 181 3.32 5.86 -17.94
CA ALA A 181 4.54 5.08 -17.80
C ALA A 181 5.67 5.91 -17.19
N LEU A 182 6.29 5.39 -16.14
CA LEU A 182 7.36 6.04 -15.39
C LEU A 182 8.66 5.25 -15.56
N LYS A 183 9.77 5.94 -15.79
CA LYS A 183 11.09 5.33 -15.96
C LYS A 183 12.02 5.55 -14.77
N GLU A 184 11.71 6.52 -13.93
CA GLU A 184 12.53 6.94 -12.79
C GLU A 184 12.56 5.87 -11.69
N ILE A 185 11.44 5.22 -11.40
CA ILE A 185 11.39 4.06 -10.52
C ILE A 185 11.84 2.84 -11.31
N THR A 186 12.77 2.09 -10.75
CA THR A 186 13.23 0.83 -11.35
C THR A 186 12.86 -0.31 -10.42
N ALA A 187 12.26 -1.38 -10.98
CA ALA A 187 11.93 -2.58 -10.24
C ALA A 187 12.21 -3.84 -11.07
N VAL A 188 12.59 -4.91 -10.38
CA VAL A 188 12.84 -6.23 -10.95
C VAL A 188 12.04 -7.26 -10.17
N PHE A 189 11.40 -8.15 -10.89
CA PHE A 189 10.67 -9.31 -10.42
C PHE A 189 11.49 -10.56 -10.68
N GLU A 190 11.69 -11.39 -9.65
CA GLU A 190 12.48 -12.61 -9.72
C GLU A 190 11.70 -13.76 -9.08
N PRO A 191 11.15 -14.70 -9.89
CA PRO A 191 10.38 -15.83 -9.37
C PRO A 191 11.27 -16.80 -8.62
N THR A 192 10.67 -17.52 -7.66
CA THR A 192 11.28 -18.60 -6.88
C THR A 192 10.35 -19.80 -6.82
N ASP A 193 10.80 -20.92 -6.26
CA ASP A 193 9.98 -22.14 -6.13
C ASP A 193 8.74 -21.97 -5.23
N GLY A 194 8.67 -20.92 -4.43
CA GLY A 194 7.53 -20.69 -3.51
C GLY A 194 7.07 -19.24 -3.48
N GLY A 195 7.15 -18.53 -4.60
CA GLY A 195 6.74 -17.13 -4.72
C GLY A 195 7.73 -16.31 -5.55
N TYR A 196 8.10 -15.13 -5.06
CA TYR A 196 8.98 -14.22 -5.83
C TYR A 196 9.66 -13.18 -4.95
N PHE A 197 10.70 -12.56 -5.52
CA PHE A 197 11.30 -11.33 -5.01
C PHE A 197 10.90 -10.13 -5.88
N ILE A 198 10.68 -8.98 -5.24
CA ILE A 198 10.64 -7.69 -5.91
C ILE A 198 11.73 -6.80 -5.32
N LYS A 199 12.61 -6.32 -6.18
CA LYS A 199 13.67 -5.35 -5.86
C LYS A 199 13.28 -4.01 -6.45
N VAL A 200 13.24 -2.94 -5.65
CA VAL A 200 12.79 -1.62 -6.08
C VAL A 200 13.82 -0.56 -5.72
N ARG A 201 14.07 0.35 -6.65
CA ARG A 201 14.86 1.56 -6.44
C ARG A 201 14.04 2.78 -6.78
N ILE A 202 13.84 3.68 -5.81
CA ILE A 202 13.03 4.88 -5.92
C ILE A 202 13.92 6.11 -5.72
N PRO A 203 13.97 7.06 -6.67
CA PRO A 203 14.68 8.32 -6.48
C PRO A 203 14.03 9.16 -5.38
N LYS A 204 14.83 9.79 -4.51
CA LYS A 204 14.32 10.64 -3.42
C LYS A 204 13.68 11.94 -3.91
N ASP A 205 14.07 12.42 -5.09
CA ASP A 205 13.51 13.63 -5.70
C ASP A 205 12.01 13.52 -6.03
N ILE A 206 11.55 12.31 -6.41
CA ILE A 206 10.12 12.07 -6.63
C ILE A 206 9.33 11.91 -5.33
N MET A 207 10.00 11.76 -4.18
CA MET A 207 9.32 11.53 -2.90
C MET A 207 8.96 12.84 -2.18
N GLY A 208 9.78 13.88 -2.33
CA GLY A 208 9.65 15.11 -1.56
C GLY A 208 10.22 14.99 -0.14
N GLN A 209 10.12 16.10 0.61
CA GLN A 209 10.65 16.14 1.99
C GLN A 209 9.70 15.44 2.97
N ARG A 210 10.25 14.73 3.95
CA ARG A 210 9.48 14.02 5.00
C ARG A 210 8.40 13.12 4.44
N ALA A 211 8.70 12.43 3.34
CA ALA A 211 7.78 11.51 2.71
C ALA A 211 7.53 10.27 3.59
N ARG A 212 6.28 9.83 3.60
CA ARG A 212 5.87 8.50 4.04
C ARG A 212 5.59 7.66 2.81
N ILE A 213 6.07 6.43 2.82
CA ILE A 213 5.82 5.47 1.74
C ILE A 213 5.00 4.33 2.33
N LYS A 214 3.93 3.98 1.64
CA LYS A 214 3.17 2.76 1.88
C LYS A 214 3.37 1.83 0.70
N PHE A 215 3.67 0.59 0.97
CA PHE A 215 3.68 -0.47 -0.02
C PHE A 215 2.50 -1.40 0.19
N GLU A 216 2.01 -1.95 -0.89
CA GLU A 216 0.92 -2.92 -0.92
C GLU A 216 1.27 -4.02 -1.93
N ILE A 217 1.48 -5.24 -1.45
CA ILE A 217 1.52 -6.42 -2.32
C ILE A 217 0.07 -6.84 -2.57
N VAL A 218 -0.27 -7.01 -3.82
CA VAL A 218 -1.59 -7.46 -4.26
C VAL A 218 -1.42 -8.75 -5.02
N ASP A 219 -2.19 -9.73 -4.63
CA ASP A 219 -2.15 -11.10 -5.03
C ASP A 219 -3.37 -11.48 -5.89
N VAL A 220 -3.15 -12.30 -6.92
CA VAL A 220 -4.15 -12.77 -7.87
C VAL A 220 -3.86 -14.24 -8.22
N ASP A 221 -4.64 -15.18 -7.66
CA ASP A 221 -4.41 -16.63 -7.87
C ASP A 221 -5.04 -17.20 -9.14
N ASP A 222 -6.15 -16.62 -9.59
CA ASP A 222 -6.93 -17.18 -10.70
C ASP A 222 -6.51 -16.61 -12.05
N LEU A 223 -5.85 -17.41 -12.86
CA LEU A 223 -5.40 -17.07 -14.22
C LEU A 223 -6.56 -16.68 -15.17
N VAL A 224 -7.78 -17.13 -14.90
CA VAL A 224 -8.95 -16.90 -15.75
C VAL A 224 -9.76 -15.71 -15.26
N ALA A 225 -10.17 -15.73 -14.00
CA ALA A 225 -10.99 -14.67 -13.42
C ALA A 225 -10.16 -13.42 -13.09
N ARG A 226 -8.86 -13.58 -12.81
CA ARG A 226 -7.89 -12.52 -12.50
C ARG A 226 -8.40 -11.50 -11.49
N LYS A 227 -9.06 -12.03 -10.46
CA LYS A 227 -9.57 -11.23 -9.34
C LYS A 227 -8.54 -11.20 -8.22
N ILE A 228 -8.47 -10.08 -7.55
CA ILE A 228 -7.62 -9.94 -6.37
C ILE A 228 -8.11 -10.91 -5.29
N THR A 229 -7.21 -11.77 -4.82
CA THR A 229 -7.41 -12.76 -3.78
C THR A 229 -6.88 -12.29 -2.44
N GLY A 230 -5.79 -11.53 -2.45
CA GLY A 230 -5.16 -11.02 -1.24
C GLY A 230 -4.49 -9.64 -1.40
N ARG A 231 -4.30 -8.95 -0.28
CA ARG A 231 -3.51 -7.72 -0.18
C ARG A 231 -2.79 -7.65 1.15
N ILE A 232 -1.51 -7.35 1.10
CA ILE A 232 -0.69 -7.07 2.28
C ILE A 232 -0.20 -5.63 2.20
N SER A 233 -0.43 -4.85 3.26
CA SER A 233 0.09 -3.49 3.40
C SER A 233 1.27 -3.45 4.36
N THR A 234 2.37 -2.82 3.98
CA THR A 234 3.58 -2.66 4.79
C THR A 234 3.89 -1.19 5.05
#